data_6e8fe51f6a24736cf32727b8dafa72de
#
_entry.id   6e8fe51f6a24736cf32727b8dafa72de
#
_cell.length_a   1.000
_cell.length_b   1.000
_cell.length_c   1.000
_cell.angle_alpha   90.00
_cell.angle_beta   90.00
_cell.angle_gamma   90.00
#
_symmetry.space_group_name_H-M   'P 1'
#
loop_
_entity.id
_entity.type
_entity.pdbx_description
1 polymer ?
#
loop_
_entity_poly.entity_id
_entity_poly.type
_entity_poly.pdbx_seq_one_letter_code
_entity_poly.pdbx_strand_id
1 'polypeptide(L)'
;TPYTRPVLSNFTFVGPNNAAGTAANHNFANRWRRAVRFSLTKSILIGYQKGGFSMESNATVQAYKDGLSEFKNNLVHAVASTFKIGSDVTVMTAAEVEAKATADGCVKLASADDAQLNNPFSLTAPDFSPKAGSPAATNGLGAIVGTDWTKGWTNWTPNTTKY
;
A
#
# COMPACT_ATOMS: atom_id res chain seq x y z
N THR A 1 -14.91 -5.81 24.34
CA THR A 1 -13.47 -5.54 24.19
C THR A 1 -13.31 -4.51 23.11
N PRO A 2 -12.62 -3.37 23.35
CA PRO A 2 -12.38 -2.38 22.31
C PRO A 2 -11.46 -2.97 21.25
N TYR A 3 -11.75 -2.68 19.98
CA TYR A 3 -10.90 -3.05 18.85
C TYR A 3 -10.00 -1.89 18.46
N THR A 4 -8.74 -2.18 18.15
CA THR A 4 -7.87 -1.20 17.50
C THR A 4 -8.41 -0.96 16.10
N ARG A 5 -8.59 0.31 15.70
CA ARG A 5 -9.03 0.72 14.37
C ARG A 5 -8.26 1.95 13.91
N PRO A 6 -7.03 1.79 13.38
CA PRO A 6 -6.32 2.89 12.75
C PRO A 6 -7.09 3.38 11.51
N VAL A 7 -7.09 4.70 11.31
CA VAL A 7 -7.66 5.36 10.14
C VAL A 7 -6.52 6.08 9.42
N LEU A 8 -6.19 5.59 8.24
CA LEU A 8 -5.06 6.03 7.42
C LEU A 8 -5.60 6.48 6.06
N SER A 9 -5.16 7.64 5.61
CA SER A 9 -5.52 8.16 4.28
C SER A 9 -4.33 8.85 3.64
N ASN A 10 -4.23 8.75 2.31
CA ASN A 10 -3.19 9.42 1.55
C ASN A 10 -1.75 9.01 1.96
N PHE A 11 -1.52 7.71 2.08
CA PHE A 11 -0.17 7.15 2.27
C PHE A 11 0.43 6.69 0.94
N THR A 12 1.75 6.75 0.84
CA THR A 12 2.51 6.10 -0.23
C THR A 12 3.48 5.11 0.40
N PHE A 13 3.21 3.81 0.21
CA PHE A 13 4.02 2.70 0.66
C PHE A 13 4.82 2.17 -0.53
N VAL A 14 6.14 2.29 -0.49
CA VAL A 14 7.03 1.84 -1.55
C VAL A 14 7.93 0.73 -1.03
N GLY A 15 7.83 -0.44 -1.62
CA GLY A 15 8.67 -1.59 -1.36
C GLY A 15 9.91 -1.60 -2.26
N PRO A 16 10.77 -2.63 -2.15
CA PRO A 16 12.04 -2.72 -2.85
C PRO A 16 11.94 -3.10 -4.34
N ASN A 17 10.76 -3.43 -4.85
CA ASN A 17 10.47 -3.77 -6.24
C ASN A 17 11.45 -4.80 -6.87
N ASN A 18 11.76 -5.89 -6.13
CA ASN A 18 12.74 -6.91 -6.51
C ASN A 18 14.19 -6.42 -6.68
N ALA A 19 14.54 -5.30 -6.10
CA ALA A 19 15.93 -4.83 -6.13
C ALA A 19 16.90 -5.90 -5.59
N ALA A 20 18.05 -6.03 -6.20
CA ALA A 20 19.12 -6.92 -5.76
C ALA A 20 19.53 -6.57 -4.31
N GLY A 21 19.80 -7.57 -3.49
CA GLY A 21 20.16 -7.38 -2.08
C GLY A 21 19.00 -7.04 -1.14
N THR A 22 17.76 -7.10 -1.61
CA THR A 22 16.59 -6.88 -0.77
C THR A 22 16.55 -7.86 0.41
N ALA A 23 16.44 -7.33 1.62
CA ALA A 23 16.29 -8.15 2.82
C ALA A 23 14.98 -8.96 2.79
N ALA A 24 15.02 -10.20 3.29
CA ALA A 24 13.92 -11.16 3.25
C ALA A 24 12.63 -10.68 3.95
N ASN A 25 12.72 -9.65 4.78
CA ASN A 25 11.59 -9.16 5.58
C ASN A 25 10.78 -8.03 4.90
N HIS A 26 11.17 -7.54 3.74
CA HIS A 26 10.42 -6.52 2.99
C HIS A 26 9.27 -7.17 2.18
N ASN A 27 8.39 -7.86 2.88
CA ASN A 27 7.41 -8.76 2.27
C ASN A 27 6.06 -8.10 1.94
N PHE A 28 5.56 -7.20 2.80
CA PHE A 28 4.19 -6.72 2.76
C PHE A 28 4.11 -5.20 2.90
N ALA A 29 3.25 -4.56 2.10
CA ALA A 29 2.95 -3.14 2.27
C ALA A 29 2.16 -2.89 3.56
N ASN A 30 1.28 -3.81 3.88
CA ASN A 30 0.55 -3.86 5.14
C ASN A 30 0.22 -5.31 5.49
N ARG A 31 -0.06 -5.55 6.76
CA ARG A 31 -0.41 -6.88 7.25
C ARG A 31 -1.39 -6.76 8.41
N TRP A 32 -2.68 -6.88 8.11
CA TRP A 32 -3.77 -6.80 9.08
C TRP A 32 -4.05 -8.17 9.69
N ARG A 33 -4.04 -8.26 11.02
CA ARG A 33 -4.14 -9.55 11.73
C ARG A 33 -4.74 -9.39 13.13
N ARG A 34 -5.08 -10.51 13.78
CA ARG A 34 -5.52 -10.58 15.19
C ARG A 34 -6.75 -9.73 15.49
N ALA A 35 -7.75 -9.82 14.63
CA ALA A 35 -9.03 -9.12 14.75
C ALA A 35 -8.95 -7.58 14.74
N VAL A 36 -7.83 -7.00 14.28
CA VAL A 36 -7.73 -5.55 14.07
C VAL A 36 -8.80 -5.11 13.05
N ARG A 37 -9.41 -3.98 13.30
CA ARG A 37 -10.17 -3.22 12.30
C ARG A 37 -9.27 -2.12 11.74
N PHE A 38 -9.56 -1.65 10.53
CA PHE A 38 -8.75 -0.63 9.87
C PHE A 38 -9.59 0.17 8.87
N SER A 39 -9.13 1.38 8.58
CA SER A 39 -9.52 2.14 7.39
C SER A 39 -8.25 2.60 6.71
N LEU A 40 -8.00 2.14 5.47
CA LEU A 40 -6.89 2.57 4.64
C LEU A 40 -7.44 3.00 3.29
N THR A 41 -7.35 4.30 3.01
CA THR A 41 -8.00 4.90 1.84
C THR A 41 -7.07 5.83 1.08
N LYS A 42 -7.36 6.06 -0.21
CA LYS A 42 -6.66 7.02 -1.08
C LYS A 42 -5.14 6.88 -1.07
N SER A 43 -4.65 5.65 -0.94
CA SER A 43 -3.24 5.35 -0.74
C SER A 43 -2.65 4.59 -1.93
N ILE A 44 -1.32 4.63 -2.04
CA ILE A 44 -0.55 3.93 -3.06
C ILE A 44 0.31 2.90 -2.35
N LEU A 45 0.21 1.63 -2.76
CA LEU A 45 0.94 0.50 -2.20
C LEU A 45 1.63 -0.23 -3.36
N ILE A 46 2.94 -0.11 -3.51
CA ILE A 46 3.68 -0.63 -4.67
C ILE A 46 4.99 -1.32 -4.30
N GLY A 47 5.39 -2.30 -5.12
CA GLY A 47 6.74 -2.88 -5.13
C GLY A 47 7.07 -3.81 -3.97
N TYR A 48 6.10 -4.27 -3.19
CA TYR A 48 6.35 -5.26 -2.14
C TYR A 48 6.42 -6.69 -2.69
N GLN A 49 7.23 -7.54 -2.03
CA GLN A 49 7.58 -8.86 -2.55
C GLN A 49 6.41 -9.85 -2.51
N LYS A 50 5.73 -9.96 -1.38
CA LYS A 50 4.75 -11.03 -1.11
C LYS A 50 3.30 -10.58 -1.11
N GLY A 51 3.01 -9.33 -0.73
CA GLY A 51 1.64 -8.84 -0.65
C GLY A 51 1.51 -7.33 -0.62
N GLY A 52 0.58 -6.80 -1.41
CA GLY A 52 0.17 -5.40 -1.41
C GLY A 52 -0.87 -5.14 -0.31
N PHE A 53 -2.03 -5.77 -0.39
CA PHE A 53 -3.03 -5.79 0.67
C PHE A 53 -3.11 -7.18 1.28
N SER A 54 -2.78 -7.30 2.56
CA SER A 54 -2.68 -8.59 3.24
C SER A 54 -3.51 -8.64 4.51
N MET A 55 -4.32 -9.70 4.65
CA MET A 55 -5.11 -9.98 5.85
C MET A 55 -4.85 -11.40 6.36
N GLU A 56 -4.79 -11.54 7.68
CA GLU A 56 -4.64 -12.81 8.38
C GLU A 56 -5.69 -12.93 9.48
N SER A 57 -6.05 -14.15 9.81
CA SER A 57 -7.10 -14.58 10.72
C SER A 57 -8.54 -14.29 10.24
N ASN A 58 -9.40 -15.25 10.52
CA ASN A 58 -10.82 -15.16 10.16
C ASN A 58 -11.51 -13.93 10.73
N ALA A 59 -11.20 -13.54 11.96
CA ALA A 59 -11.83 -12.37 12.60
C ALA A 59 -11.47 -11.04 11.91
N THR A 60 -10.24 -10.90 11.40
CA THR A 60 -9.82 -9.71 10.63
C THR A 60 -10.54 -9.65 9.29
N VAL A 61 -10.58 -10.78 8.58
CA VAL A 61 -11.23 -10.88 7.27
C VAL A 61 -12.75 -10.73 7.38
N GLN A 62 -13.36 -11.26 8.45
CA GLN A 62 -14.78 -11.07 8.73
C GLN A 62 -15.11 -9.58 8.94
N ALA A 63 -14.29 -8.87 9.71
CA ALA A 63 -14.47 -7.43 9.89
C ALA A 63 -14.42 -6.64 8.56
N TYR A 64 -13.56 -7.05 7.63
CA TYR A 64 -13.52 -6.46 6.28
C TYR A 64 -14.75 -6.84 5.45
N LYS A 65 -15.17 -8.10 5.48
CA LYS A 65 -16.38 -8.59 4.81
C LYS A 65 -17.62 -7.82 5.26
N ASP A 66 -17.77 -7.60 6.55
CA ASP A 66 -18.92 -6.93 7.18
C ASP A 66 -18.87 -5.38 7.07
N GLY A 67 -17.85 -4.82 6.44
CA GLY A 67 -17.70 -3.36 6.30
C GLY A 67 -17.25 -2.63 7.57
N LEU A 68 -16.81 -3.36 8.61
CA LEU A 68 -16.23 -2.79 9.82
C LEU A 68 -14.78 -2.33 9.63
N SER A 69 -14.14 -2.79 8.56
CA SER A 69 -12.86 -2.34 8.05
C SER A 69 -13.00 -1.87 6.60
N GLU A 70 -12.19 -0.90 6.20
CA GLU A 70 -12.24 -0.29 4.88
C GLU A 70 -10.89 -0.33 4.17
N PHE A 71 -10.92 -0.69 2.89
CA PHE A 71 -9.80 -0.58 1.97
C PHE A 71 -10.35 -0.03 0.65
N LYS A 72 -10.28 1.32 0.48
CA LYS A 72 -11.02 2.01 -0.61
C LYS A 72 -10.15 2.99 -1.37
N ASN A 73 -10.38 3.08 -2.68
CA ASN A 73 -9.72 4.06 -3.56
C ASN A 73 -8.19 4.00 -3.48
N ASN A 74 -7.60 2.81 -3.43
CA ASN A 74 -6.17 2.62 -3.37
C ASN A 74 -5.61 2.10 -4.71
N LEU A 75 -4.35 2.48 -5.03
CA LEU A 75 -3.57 1.81 -6.08
C LEU A 75 -2.72 0.74 -5.43
N VAL A 76 -2.76 -0.48 -5.94
CA VAL A 76 -2.12 -1.62 -5.27
C VAL A 76 -1.36 -2.50 -6.25
N HIS A 77 -0.08 -2.75 -5.93
CA HIS A 77 0.77 -3.73 -6.61
C HIS A 77 1.64 -4.47 -5.61
N ALA A 78 1.84 -5.75 -5.84
CA ALA A 78 2.92 -6.53 -5.23
C ALA A 78 3.42 -7.59 -6.21
N VAL A 79 4.69 -7.96 -6.09
CA VAL A 79 5.36 -8.86 -7.05
C VAL A 79 4.73 -10.24 -7.09
N ALA A 80 4.45 -10.86 -5.94
CA ALA A 80 3.89 -12.21 -5.89
C ALA A 80 2.35 -12.21 -5.84
N SER A 81 1.74 -11.35 -5.01
CA SER A 81 0.28 -11.34 -4.84
C SER A 81 -0.20 -9.98 -4.39
N THR A 82 -0.95 -9.28 -5.23
CA THR A 82 -1.50 -7.95 -4.89
C THR A 82 -2.46 -8.03 -3.71
N PHE A 83 -3.34 -9.04 -3.69
CA PHE A 83 -4.26 -9.33 -2.58
C PHE A 83 -3.89 -10.68 -1.96
N LYS A 84 -3.56 -10.68 -0.67
CA LYS A 84 -3.07 -11.87 0.02
C LYS A 84 -3.87 -12.16 1.28
N ILE A 85 -4.25 -13.42 1.42
CA ILE A 85 -4.97 -13.94 2.59
C ILE A 85 -4.09 -15.00 3.28
N GLY A 86 -4.16 -15.06 4.60
CA GLY A 86 -3.52 -16.12 5.39
C GLY A 86 -4.04 -17.50 4.99
N SER A 87 -3.17 -18.51 5.03
CA SER A 87 -3.50 -19.88 4.59
C SER A 87 -4.60 -20.55 5.40
N ASP A 88 -4.81 -20.11 6.62
CA ASP A 88 -5.81 -20.62 7.58
C ASP A 88 -7.13 -19.83 7.56
N VAL A 89 -7.24 -18.83 6.68
CA VAL A 89 -8.46 -18.03 6.52
C VAL A 89 -9.45 -18.75 5.61
N THR A 90 -10.70 -18.88 6.09
CA THR A 90 -11.81 -19.53 5.37
C THR A 90 -12.98 -18.61 5.07
N VAL A 91 -12.96 -17.37 5.57
CA VAL A 91 -14.07 -16.40 5.48
C VAL A 91 -14.23 -15.79 4.09
N MET A 92 -13.11 -15.50 3.43
CA MET A 92 -13.03 -15.02 2.05
C MET A 92 -11.78 -15.57 1.40
N THR A 93 -11.86 -15.83 0.12
CA THR A 93 -10.71 -16.10 -0.75
C THR A 93 -10.01 -14.82 -1.17
N ALA A 94 -8.78 -14.91 -1.67
CA ALA A 94 -8.06 -13.76 -2.24
C ALA A 94 -8.83 -13.10 -3.40
N ALA A 95 -9.51 -13.91 -4.23
CA ALA A 95 -10.33 -13.42 -5.34
C ALA A 95 -11.55 -12.61 -4.85
N GLU A 96 -12.23 -13.05 -3.80
CA GLU A 96 -13.35 -12.32 -3.22
C GLU A 96 -12.90 -11.00 -2.57
N VAL A 97 -11.72 -10.99 -1.95
CA VAL A 97 -11.10 -9.76 -1.42
C VAL A 97 -10.75 -8.80 -2.55
N GLU A 98 -10.17 -9.28 -3.65
CA GLU A 98 -9.88 -8.48 -4.84
C GLU A 98 -11.17 -7.90 -5.43
N ALA A 99 -12.22 -8.70 -5.60
CA ALA A 99 -13.50 -8.27 -6.12
C ALA A 99 -14.12 -7.16 -5.23
N LYS A 100 -14.10 -7.34 -3.92
CA LYS A 100 -14.59 -6.31 -2.98
C LYS A 100 -13.76 -5.03 -3.04
N ALA A 101 -12.43 -5.14 -3.04
CA ALA A 101 -11.55 -3.97 -3.14
C ALA A 101 -11.77 -3.20 -4.46
N THR A 102 -11.96 -3.91 -5.58
CA THR A 102 -12.28 -3.31 -6.88
C THR A 102 -13.64 -2.58 -6.83
N ALA A 103 -14.65 -3.20 -6.24
CA ALA A 103 -15.96 -2.56 -6.05
C ALA A 103 -15.87 -1.30 -5.15
N ASP A 104 -14.94 -1.28 -4.22
CA ASP A 104 -14.63 -0.15 -3.33
C ASP A 104 -13.64 0.87 -3.97
N GLY A 105 -13.44 0.82 -5.30
CA GLY A 105 -12.65 1.79 -6.07
C GLY A 105 -11.14 1.57 -6.03
N CYS A 106 -10.65 0.44 -5.54
CA CYS A 106 -9.23 0.11 -5.63
C CYS A 106 -8.85 -0.37 -7.03
N VAL A 107 -7.64 -0.04 -7.45
CA VAL A 107 -7.07 -0.48 -8.72
C VAL A 107 -5.90 -1.42 -8.46
N LYS A 108 -6.01 -2.64 -8.98
CA LYS A 108 -4.89 -3.57 -9.07
C LYS A 108 -4.01 -3.17 -10.24
N LEU A 109 -2.76 -2.81 -9.97
CA LEU A 109 -1.77 -2.47 -10.97
C LEU A 109 -1.07 -3.74 -11.45
N ALA A 110 -0.75 -3.83 -12.75
CA ALA A 110 0.01 -4.93 -13.33
C ALA A 110 1.50 -4.85 -12.97
N SER A 111 2.02 -3.64 -12.83
CA SER A 111 3.38 -3.35 -12.39
C SER A 111 3.41 -2.19 -11.40
N ALA A 112 4.51 -2.06 -10.67
CA ALA A 112 4.70 -0.90 -9.79
C ALA A 112 4.79 0.43 -10.57
N ASP A 113 5.27 0.38 -11.80
CA ASP A 113 5.42 1.55 -12.68
C ASP A 113 4.08 2.11 -13.16
N ASP A 114 3.02 1.29 -13.15
CA ASP A 114 1.66 1.73 -13.51
C ASP A 114 1.06 2.74 -12.50
N ALA A 115 1.66 2.86 -11.31
CA ALA A 115 1.33 3.95 -10.38
C ALA A 115 1.76 5.32 -10.92
N GLN A 116 2.67 5.35 -11.90
CA GLN A 116 3.18 6.55 -12.57
C GLN A 116 3.68 7.62 -11.59
N LEU A 117 4.47 7.21 -10.60
CA LEU A 117 5.25 8.12 -9.77
C LEU A 117 6.56 8.47 -10.49
N ASN A 118 7.17 9.61 -10.16
CA ASN A 118 8.35 10.10 -10.88
C ASN A 118 9.59 9.21 -10.70
N ASN A 119 10.02 8.98 -9.45
CA ASN A 119 11.20 8.17 -9.16
C ASN A 119 11.11 7.45 -7.79
N PRO A 120 10.09 6.60 -7.58
CA PRO A 120 9.76 6.09 -6.25
C PRO A 120 10.78 5.09 -5.68
N PHE A 121 11.61 4.47 -6.53
CA PHE A 121 12.55 3.41 -6.14
C PHE A 121 14.00 3.86 -5.99
N SER A 122 14.29 5.14 -6.21
CA SER A 122 15.61 5.69 -5.95
C SER A 122 15.89 5.72 -4.43
N LEU A 123 17.05 5.22 -4.03
CA LEU A 123 17.49 5.24 -2.63
C LEU A 123 18.19 6.54 -2.23
N THR A 124 18.62 7.33 -3.21
CA THR A 124 19.40 8.56 -2.96
C THR A 124 18.67 9.84 -3.31
N ALA A 125 17.71 9.75 -4.25
CA ALA A 125 16.91 10.89 -4.69
C ALA A 125 15.50 10.41 -5.06
N PRO A 126 14.72 9.85 -4.09
CA PRO A 126 13.36 9.41 -4.37
C PRO A 126 12.46 10.60 -4.68
N ASP A 127 11.56 10.40 -5.63
CA ASP A 127 10.47 11.34 -5.93
C ASP A 127 9.15 10.56 -5.99
N PHE A 128 8.35 10.72 -4.97
CA PHE A 128 7.05 10.06 -4.83
C PHE A 128 5.90 10.86 -5.43
N SER A 129 6.20 11.98 -6.10
CA SER A 129 5.18 12.80 -6.74
C SER A 129 4.56 12.06 -7.92
N PRO A 130 3.24 12.08 -8.06
CA PRO A 130 2.57 11.53 -9.23
C PRO A 130 2.92 12.32 -10.50
N LYS A 131 3.13 11.61 -11.61
CA LYS A 131 3.24 12.25 -12.93
C LYS A 131 1.92 12.91 -13.30
N ALA A 132 1.98 14.00 -14.05
CA ALA A 132 0.78 14.68 -14.54
C ALA A 132 -0.11 13.72 -15.35
N GLY A 133 -1.41 13.72 -15.07
CA GLY A 133 -2.38 12.83 -15.72
C GLY A 133 -2.38 11.38 -15.24
N SER A 134 -1.50 11.01 -14.28
CA SER A 134 -1.51 9.68 -13.67
C SER A 134 -2.80 9.42 -12.88
N PRO A 135 -3.16 8.14 -12.65
CA PRO A 135 -4.31 7.79 -11.79
C PRO A 135 -4.22 8.41 -10.40
N ALA A 136 -3.01 8.50 -9.84
CA ALA A 136 -2.77 9.10 -8.54
C ALA A 136 -3.00 10.62 -8.55
N ALA A 137 -2.49 11.33 -9.56
CA ALA A 137 -2.69 12.78 -9.70
C ALA A 137 -4.17 13.13 -9.92
N THR A 138 -4.84 12.40 -10.81
CA THR A 138 -6.25 12.65 -11.18
C THR A 138 -7.20 12.43 -10.00
N ASN A 139 -6.92 11.44 -9.14
CA ASN A 139 -7.80 11.06 -8.03
C ASN A 139 -7.30 11.55 -6.66
N GLY A 140 -6.22 12.31 -6.59
CA GLY A 140 -5.66 12.82 -5.34
C GLY A 140 -5.21 11.71 -4.39
N LEU A 141 -4.48 10.71 -4.90
CA LEU A 141 -4.04 9.55 -4.14
C LEU A 141 -2.58 9.66 -3.72
N GLY A 142 -2.25 9.00 -2.60
CA GLY A 142 -0.90 8.95 -2.06
C GLY A 142 -0.53 10.14 -1.19
N ALA A 143 0.70 10.14 -0.70
CA ALA A 143 1.19 11.11 0.28
C ALA A 143 1.45 12.51 -0.31
N ILE A 144 1.71 12.61 -1.61
CA ILE A 144 1.98 13.88 -2.30
C ILE A 144 0.82 14.17 -3.25
N VAL A 145 -0.04 15.09 -2.81
CA VAL A 145 -1.16 15.60 -3.60
C VAL A 145 -0.89 17.09 -3.86
N GLY A 146 -0.56 17.43 -5.11
CA GLY A 146 -0.15 18.78 -5.48
C GLY A 146 1.29 19.09 -5.10
N THR A 147 1.52 19.95 -4.14
CA THR A 147 2.88 20.34 -3.73
C THR A 147 3.57 19.25 -2.93
N ASP A 148 4.82 18.96 -3.28
CA ASP A 148 5.67 18.03 -2.54
C ASP A 148 6.09 18.66 -1.19
N TRP A 149 5.38 18.29 -0.14
CA TRP A 149 5.61 18.78 1.22
C TRP A 149 6.90 18.20 1.87
N THR A 150 7.55 17.23 1.24
CA THR A 150 8.81 16.66 1.77
C THR A 150 10.01 17.53 1.44
N LYS A 151 9.91 18.43 0.46
CA LYS A 151 11.01 19.31 0.06
C LYS A 151 11.43 20.26 1.16
N GLY A 152 12.73 20.35 1.36
CA GLY A 152 13.35 21.31 2.28
C GLY A 152 13.55 20.82 3.72
N TRP A 153 12.99 19.66 4.10
CA TRP A 153 13.19 19.11 5.45
C TRP A 153 13.55 17.61 5.48
N THR A 154 13.34 16.88 4.38
CA THR A 154 13.77 15.47 4.30
C THR A 154 15.21 15.36 3.80
N ASN A 155 15.97 14.41 4.37
CA ASN A 155 17.31 14.05 3.92
C ASN A 155 17.32 12.57 3.53
N TRP A 156 17.56 12.31 2.25
CA TRP A 156 17.60 10.96 1.70
C TRP A 156 18.98 10.29 1.75
N THR A 157 20.01 11.05 2.13
CA THR A 157 21.39 10.56 2.28
C THR A 157 21.99 10.94 3.64
N PRO A 158 21.32 10.60 4.76
CA PRO A 158 21.73 11.06 6.09
C PRO A 158 23.12 10.54 6.51
N ASN A 159 23.51 9.37 6.03
CA ASN A 159 24.80 8.74 6.33
C ASN A 159 25.99 9.42 5.63
N THR A 160 25.78 10.26 4.64
CA THR A 160 26.82 11.01 3.93
C THR A 160 26.73 12.52 4.17
N THR A 161 25.70 13.00 4.86
CA THR A 161 25.51 14.42 5.16
C THR A 161 26.37 14.85 6.34
N LYS A 162 27.15 15.90 6.15
CA LYS A 162 27.86 16.59 7.23
C LYS A 162 26.91 17.60 7.87
N TYR A 163 26.69 17.48 9.17
CA TYR A 163 25.89 18.41 9.97
C TYR A 163 26.77 19.48 10.60
#